data_6680931f4c0e28bd21820f201021c2b4
#
_entry.id   6680931f4c0e28bd21820f201021c2b4
#
_cell.length_a   1.000
_cell.length_b   1.000
_cell.length_c   1.000
_cell.angle_alpha   90.00
_cell.angle_beta   90.00
_cell.angle_gamma   90.00
#
_symmetry.space_group_name_H-M   'P 1'
#
loop_
_entity.id
_entity.type
_entity.pdbx_description
1 polymer ?
#
loop_
_entity_poly.entity_id
_entity_poly.type
_entity_poly.pdbx_seq_one_letter_code
_entity_poly.pdbx_strand_id
1 'polypeptide(L)'
;QLVFTASNWNSVRTVTVTGVADNLSDGDQAYAIQLTGDNDTSDLRFANVDPADVSVRNLDYTTKGGYYVSLISGDTDENLKTATFTVSLSSAPSSDNVTITMKSSDTTEGVISAVSNTSTDNTSQLVFTSSDWNSVRTVTVTGVADNLSDGDQAYAIQLTGDNDTSDLRFANVDPADVSVRNLDYTTKGGYYVSLISGDTDENLKTATFTVSLSS
;
A
#
# COMPACT_ATOMS: atom_id res chain seq x y z
N GLN A 1 21.69 20.87 36.81
CA GLN A 1 22.53 22.04 37.05
C GLN A 1 23.95 21.63 37.45
N LEU A 2 24.96 22.24 36.81
CA LEU A 2 26.37 22.10 37.19
C LEU A 2 26.77 23.30 38.06
N VAL A 3 27.32 23.02 39.24
CA VAL A 3 27.75 24.09 40.16
C VAL A 3 29.24 24.00 40.37
N PHE A 4 29.94 25.10 40.13
CA PHE A 4 31.37 25.25 40.38
C PHE A 4 31.57 26.24 41.54
N THR A 5 32.48 25.89 42.41
CA THR A 5 32.84 26.70 43.59
C THR A 5 34.33 27.05 43.56
N ALA A 6 34.77 27.95 44.42
CA ALA A 6 36.20 28.30 44.56
C ALA A 6 37.10 27.09 44.85
N SER A 7 36.57 26.00 45.45
CA SER A 7 37.33 24.81 45.79
C SER A 7 37.31 23.74 44.67
N ASN A 8 36.43 23.83 43.70
CA ASN A 8 36.27 22.79 42.68
C ASN A 8 36.15 23.36 41.24
N TRP A 9 36.48 24.60 41.01
CA TRP A 9 36.37 25.29 39.73
C TRP A 9 37.09 24.59 38.59
N ASN A 10 38.20 23.91 38.88
CA ASN A 10 39.02 23.18 37.91
C ASN A 10 38.67 21.67 37.82
N SER A 11 37.64 21.23 38.54
CA SER A 11 37.21 19.84 38.48
C SER A 11 36.34 19.64 37.26
N VAL A 12 36.74 18.72 36.35
CA VAL A 12 35.95 18.35 35.18
C VAL A 12 34.61 17.74 35.58
N ARG A 13 33.54 18.18 34.96
CA ARG A 13 32.20 17.62 35.09
C ARG A 13 31.83 16.93 33.79
N THR A 14 31.38 15.70 33.87
CA THR A 14 30.92 14.92 32.74
C THR A 14 29.39 14.97 32.67
N VAL A 15 28.84 15.30 31.50
CA VAL A 15 27.43 15.20 31.18
C VAL A 15 27.28 14.06 30.19
N THR A 16 26.39 13.13 30.47
CA THR A 16 26.06 12.03 29.58
C THR A 16 24.76 12.34 28.87
N VAL A 17 24.76 12.21 27.57
CA VAL A 17 23.58 12.37 26.71
C VAL A 17 23.27 11.01 26.10
N THR A 18 22.01 10.59 26.18
CA THR A 18 21.54 9.33 25.61
C THR A 18 20.56 9.63 24.48
N GLY A 19 20.76 9.00 23.31
CA GLY A 19 19.83 9.06 22.21
C GLY A 19 18.50 8.38 22.57
N VAL A 20 17.41 8.87 22.01
CA VAL A 20 16.07 8.32 22.17
C VAL A 20 15.64 7.73 20.84
N ALA A 21 15.16 6.47 20.86
CA ALA A 21 14.55 5.85 19.70
C ALA A 21 13.08 6.30 19.60
N ASP A 22 12.67 6.73 18.39
CA ASP A 22 11.31 7.17 18.12
C ASP A 22 10.57 6.28 17.11
N ASN A 23 11.25 5.25 16.58
CA ASN A 23 10.75 4.33 15.53
C ASN A 23 10.38 5.00 14.20
N LEU A 24 10.84 6.22 13.97
CA LEU A 24 10.71 6.90 12.69
C LEU A 24 11.93 6.61 11.82
N SER A 25 11.73 6.42 10.52
CA SER A 25 12.80 6.40 9.52
C SER A 25 12.86 7.78 8.85
N ASP A 26 13.30 8.79 9.63
CA ASP A 26 13.31 10.19 9.22
C ASP A 26 14.74 10.74 9.02
N GLY A 27 15.71 9.85 9.11
CA GLY A 27 17.14 10.18 9.00
C GLY A 27 17.73 10.76 10.27
N ASP A 28 19.04 10.95 10.26
CA ASP A 28 19.78 11.47 11.41
C ASP A 28 19.26 12.84 11.84
N GLN A 29 18.88 12.97 13.11
CA GLN A 29 18.34 14.20 13.67
C GLN A 29 19.40 14.98 14.44
N ALA A 30 19.55 16.28 14.09
CA ALA A 30 20.45 17.18 14.78
C ALA A 30 19.70 17.93 15.90
N TYR A 31 20.32 18.00 17.07
CA TYR A 31 19.81 18.80 18.19
C TYR A 31 20.97 19.40 18.99
N ALA A 32 20.65 20.25 19.94
CA ALA A 32 21.67 20.86 20.79
C ALA A 32 21.30 20.70 22.27
N ILE A 33 22.31 20.46 23.08
CA ILE A 33 22.21 20.60 24.52
C ILE A 33 22.52 22.06 24.82
N GLN A 34 21.50 22.80 25.20
CA GLN A 34 21.63 24.21 25.55
C GLN A 34 22.28 24.35 26.90
N LEU A 35 23.32 25.14 26.94
CA LEU A 35 24.03 25.52 28.17
C LEU A 35 23.78 26.99 28.43
N THR A 36 23.35 27.31 29.63
CA THR A 36 23.10 28.71 30.02
C THR A 36 23.95 29.04 31.26
N GLY A 37 24.66 30.14 31.17
CA GLY A 37 25.45 30.67 32.26
C GLY A 37 24.56 31.23 33.39
N ASP A 38 25.12 31.31 34.60
CA ASP A 38 24.45 31.90 35.76
C ASP A 38 24.64 33.43 35.73
N ASN A 39 23.62 34.16 35.34
CA ASN A 39 23.68 35.65 35.29
C ASN A 39 23.56 36.29 36.67
N ASP A 40 23.13 35.52 37.69
CA ASP A 40 22.97 36.02 39.08
C ASP A 40 24.21 35.70 39.93
N THR A 41 25.29 35.22 39.32
CA THR A 41 26.53 34.91 40.07
C THR A 41 27.15 36.18 40.63
N SER A 42 27.66 36.08 41.87
CA SER A 42 28.39 37.16 42.51
C SER A 42 29.80 37.39 41.92
N ASP A 43 30.33 36.42 41.17
CA ASP A 43 31.59 36.57 40.49
C ASP A 43 31.39 37.21 39.11
N LEU A 44 31.63 38.50 39.04
CA LEU A 44 31.41 39.33 37.84
C LEU A 44 32.22 38.87 36.62
N ARG A 45 33.23 38.01 36.78
CA ARG A 45 33.97 37.45 35.64
C ARG A 45 33.13 36.47 34.85
N PHE A 46 32.09 35.88 35.48
CA PHE A 46 31.17 34.92 34.86
C PHE A 46 29.77 35.47 34.63
N ALA A 47 29.46 36.64 35.18
CA ALA A 47 28.16 37.28 34.95
C ALA A 47 28.00 37.65 33.45
N ASN A 48 26.88 37.24 32.85
CA ASN A 48 26.59 37.42 31.44
C ASN A 48 27.55 36.68 30.49
N VAL A 49 28.26 35.64 30.99
CA VAL A 49 29.05 34.75 30.14
C VAL A 49 28.28 33.50 29.90
N ASP A 50 27.87 33.28 28.66
CA ASP A 50 27.11 32.11 28.26
C ASP A 50 28.03 31.06 27.61
N PRO A 51 28.05 29.80 28.11
CA PRO A 51 28.83 28.76 27.46
C PRO A 51 28.24 28.38 26.12
N ALA A 52 29.09 27.97 25.19
CA ALA A 52 28.61 27.47 23.90
C ALA A 52 27.76 26.21 24.06
N ASP A 53 26.66 26.13 23.33
CA ASP A 53 25.83 24.96 23.21
C ASP A 53 26.59 23.78 22.61
N VAL A 54 26.21 22.57 23.00
CA VAL A 54 26.83 21.34 22.47
C VAL A 54 25.92 20.74 21.41
N SER A 55 26.37 20.79 20.16
CA SER A 55 25.67 20.15 19.05
C SER A 55 25.83 18.63 19.13
N VAL A 56 24.73 17.92 18.96
CA VAL A 56 24.65 16.46 18.97
C VAL A 56 23.84 16.00 17.76
N ARG A 57 24.14 14.82 17.25
CA ARG A 57 23.35 14.16 16.22
C ARG A 57 22.90 12.80 16.76
N ASN A 58 21.60 12.55 16.71
CA ASN A 58 21.02 11.23 16.93
C ASN A 58 20.99 10.47 15.61
N LEU A 59 21.69 9.36 15.52
CA LEU A 59 21.76 8.57 14.30
C LEU A 59 20.50 7.72 14.18
N ASP A 60 19.87 7.78 13.02
CA ASP A 60 18.72 6.96 12.71
C ASP A 60 19.17 5.57 12.22
N TYR A 61 18.84 4.55 12.99
CA TYR A 61 19.01 3.14 12.61
C TYR A 61 17.68 2.46 12.27
N THR A 62 16.59 3.23 12.21
CA THR A 62 15.26 2.70 11.90
C THR A 62 15.16 2.46 10.40
N THR A 63 15.01 1.20 9.99
CA THR A 63 14.77 0.85 8.60
C THR A 63 13.30 1.08 8.27
N LYS A 64 13.04 1.83 7.20
CA LYS A 64 11.68 2.04 6.69
C LYS A 64 11.03 0.70 6.40
N GLY A 65 9.83 0.49 6.89
CA GLY A 65 8.99 -0.64 6.53
C GLY A 65 8.59 -0.58 5.06
N GLY A 66 8.17 -1.68 4.50
CA GLY A 66 7.73 -1.74 3.11
C GLY A 66 7.01 -3.03 2.81
N TYR A 67 6.48 -3.10 1.61
CA TYR A 67 5.68 -4.21 1.13
C TYR A 67 6.36 -4.83 -0.10
N TYR A 68 6.40 -6.16 -0.14
CA TYR A 68 6.72 -6.90 -1.35
C TYR A 68 5.42 -7.35 -2.00
N VAL A 69 5.14 -6.84 -3.19
CA VAL A 69 3.97 -7.21 -3.98
C VAL A 69 4.47 -7.80 -5.30
N SER A 70 4.07 -9.03 -5.61
CA SER A 70 4.47 -9.67 -6.88
C SER A 70 3.61 -9.14 -8.04
N LEU A 71 4.09 -9.34 -9.25
CA LEU A 71 3.24 -9.22 -10.44
C LEU A 71 2.12 -10.26 -10.38
N ILE A 72 1.01 -9.98 -11.06
CA ILE A 72 -0.07 -10.94 -11.28
C ILE A 72 0.43 -12.12 -12.14
N SER A 73 -0.04 -13.32 -11.86
CA SER A 73 0.38 -14.54 -12.54
C SER A 73 -0.08 -14.66 -13.99
N GLY A 74 -1.04 -13.85 -14.40
CA GLY A 74 -1.58 -13.82 -15.77
C GLY A 74 -2.90 -13.06 -15.83
N ASP A 75 -3.55 -13.10 -16.99
CA ASP A 75 -4.86 -12.50 -17.21
C ASP A 75 -5.96 -13.35 -16.56
N THR A 76 -7.02 -12.69 -16.11
CA THR A 76 -8.32 -13.29 -15.83
C THR A 76 -9.15 -13.35 -17.11
N ASP A 77 -10.32 -13.95 -17.08
CA ASP A 77 -11.25 -13.94 -18.20
C ASP A 77 -12.72 -14.09 -17.74
N GLU A 78 -13.64 -13.83 -18.65
CA GLU A 78 -15.09 -13.95 -18.42
C GLU A 78 -15.59 -15.37 -18.15
N ASN A 79 -14.75 -16.40 -18.34
CA ASN A 79 -15.06 -17.77 -17.96
C ASN A 79 -14.61 -18.10 -16.53
N LEU A 80 -14.53 -17.07 -15.66
CA LEU A 80 -14.13 -17.19 -14.26
C LEU A 80 -12.69 -17.69 -14.05
N LYS A 81 -11.81 -17.46 -15.01
CA LYS A 81 -10.40 -17.78 -14.85
C LYS A 81 -9.79 -16.96 -13.73
N THR A 82 -8.96 -17.63 -12.94
CA THR A 82 -8.28 -16.99 -11.82
C THR A 82 -6.84 -16.63 -12.14
N ALA A 83 -6.36 -15.59 -11.50
CA ALA A 83 -4.96 -15.21 -11.45
C ALA A 83 -4.57 -14.90 -10.00
N THR A 84 -3.29 -14.95 -9.68
CA THR A 84 -2.80 -14.76 -8.31
C THR A 84 -1.65 -13.78 -8.25
N PHE A 85 -1.52 -13.07 -7.15
CA PHE A 85 -0.33 -12.34 -6.76
C PHE A 85 -0.03 -12.58 -5.28
N THR A 86 1.15 -12.19 -4.84
CA THR A 86 1.58 -12.41 -3.46
C THR A 86 1.96 -11.11 -2.78
N VAL A 87 1.75 -11.06 -1.46
CA VAL A 87 2.11 -9.94 -0.60
C VAL A 87 2.85 -10.44 0.65
N SER A 88 3.90 -9.75 1.06
CA SER A 88 4.58 -9.90 2.35
C SER A 88 5.18 -8.58 2.80
N LEU A 89 5.59 -8.47 4.07
CA LEU A 89 6.29 -7.28 4.56
C LEU A 89 7.80 -7.42 4.37
N SER A 90 8.49 -6.28 4.31
CA SER A 90 9.97 -6.22 4.24
C SER A 90 10.65 -6.39 5.59
N SER A 91 9.93 -6.14 6.69
CA SER A 91 10.41 -6.28 8.08
C SER A 91 9.27 -6.59 9.04
N ALA A 92 9.61 -7.15 10.21
CA ALA A 92 8.62 -7.44 11.25
C ALA A 92 8.02 -6.14 11.81
N PRO A 93 6.70 -6.04 12.00
CA PRO A 93 6.11 -4.97 12.80
C PRO A 93 6.66 -4.99 14.24
N SER A 94 6.89 -3.81 14.82
CA SER A 94 7.51 -3.70 16.15
C SER A 94 6.50 -3.63 17.29
N SER A 95 5.28 -3.15 17.03
CA SER A 95 4.29 -2.89 18.10
C SER A 95 2.90 -3.41 17.77
N ASP A 96 2.36 -3.05 16.62
CA ASP A 96 1.02 -3.42 16.20
C ASP A 96 1.03 -4.27 14.93
N ASN A 97 -0.12 -4.84 14.61
CA ASN A 97 -0.33 -5.47 13.32
C ASN A 97 -0.32 -4.42 12.21
N VAL A 98 0.15 -4.81 11.04
CA VAL A 98 0.06 -4.01 9.83
C VAL A 98 -1.05 -4.58 8.95
N THR A 99 -2.01 -3.75 8.59
CA THR A 99 -3.17 -4.11 7.79
C THR A 99 -3.06 -3.50 6.40
N ILE A 100 -3.25 -4.30 5.35
CA ILE A 100 -3.40 -3.81 3.97
C ILE A 100 -4.85 -4.01 3.58
N THR A 101 -5.53 -2.94 3.20
CA THR A 101 -6.87 -2.99 2.63
C THR A 101 -6.78 -3.22 1.13
N MET A 102 -7.63 -4.07 0.58
CA MET A 102 -7.65 -4.43 -0.83
C MET A 102 -9.03 -4.26 -1.43
N LYS A 103 -9.11 -3.77 -2.66
CA LYS A 103 -10.36 -3.72 -3.44
C LYS A 103 -10.09 -3.79 -4.94
N SER A 104 -11.03 -4.34 -5.69
CA SER A 104 -11.02 -4.20 -7.15
C SER A 104 -11.43 -2.78 -7.54
N SER A 105 -10.76 -2.20 -8.53
CA SER A 105 -11.15 -0.91 -9.13
C SER A 105 -12.40 -1.05 -10.01
N ASP A 106 -12.64 -2.28 -10.50
CA ASP A 106 -13.82 -2.62 -11.29
C ASP A 106 -14.29 -4.04 -10.96
N THR A 107 -15.39 -4.13 -10.23
CA THR A 107 -15.97 -5.41 -9.81
C THR A 107 -16.83 -6.08 -10.90
N THR A 108 -17.10 -5.40 -11.99
CA THR A 108 -17.74 -5.99 -13.16
C THR A 108 -16.77 -6.79 -14.00
N GLU A 109 -15.47 -6.48 -13.88
CA GLU A 109 -14.39 -7.16 -14.59
C GLU A 109 -13.66 -8.21 -13.75
N GLY A 110 -13.52 -7.96 -12.45
CA GLY A 110 -12.86 -8.91 -11.58
C GLY A 110 -12.99 -8.64 -10.09
N VAL A 111 -12.97 -9.73 -9.33
CA VAL A 111 -13.15 -9.69 -7.88
C VAL A 111 -12.05 -10.48 -7.16
N ILE A 112 -11.73 -10.07 -5.94
CA ILE A 112 -10.87 -10.85 -5.05
C ILE A 112 -11.70 -12.02 -4.51
N SER A 113 -11.34 -13.24 -4.87
CA SER A 113 -12.12 -14.43 -4.55
C SER A 113 -11.57 -15.24 -3.37
N ALA A 114 -10.27 -15.15 -3.11
CA ALA A 114 -9.65 -15.84 -1.98
C ALA A 114 -8.33 -15.17 -1.55
N VAL A 115 -7.98 -15.40 -0.28
CA VAL A 115 -6.67 -15.04 0.28
C VAL A 115 -6.18 -16.23 1.12
N SER A 116 -4.94 -16.66 0.90
CA SER A 116 -4.32 -17.75 1.65
C SER A 116 -3.44 -17.24 2.80
N ASN A 117 -3.20 -18.13 3.78
CA ASN A 117 -2.33 -17.86 4.94
C ASN A 117 -2.77 -16.65 5.79
N THR A 118 -4.06 -16.41 5.89
CA THR A 118 -4.63 -15.41 6.81
C THR A 118 -5.35 -16.12 7.96
N SER A 119 -5.39 -15.49 9.12
CA SER A 119 -6.22 -15.94 10.24
C SER A 119 -7.71 -15.58 10.09
N THR A 120 -8.05 -14.84 9.03
CA THR A 120 -9.41 -14.39 8.72
C THR A 120 -9.68 -14.60 7.23
N ASP A 121 -10.84 -15.17 6.87
CA ASP A 121 -11.30 -15.33 5.48
C ASP A 121 -11.80 -13.97 4.91
N ASN A 122 -11.01 -12.93 5.09
CA ASN A 122 -11.38 -11.58 4.65
C ASN A 122 -10.68 -11.26 3.32
N THR A 123 -11.44 -11.25 2.22
CA THR A 123 -10.94 -10.89 0.89
C THR A 123 -10.65 -9.41 0.70
N SER A 124 -10.97 -8.56 1.68
CA SER A 124 -10.71 -7.11 1.62
C SER A 124 -9.51 -6.66 2.44
N GLN A 125 -8.88 -7.53 3.23
CA GLN A 125 -7.78 -7.17 4.12
C GLN A 125 -6.74 -8.27 4.27
N LEU A 126 -5.46 -7.87 4.34
CA LEU A 126 -4.34 -8.69 4.78
C LEU A 126 -3.84 -8.13 6.11
N VAL A 127 -3.70 -9.00 7.12
CA VAL A 127 -3.19 -8.60 8.43
C VAL A 127 -1.87 -9.34 8.67
N PHE A 128 -0.82 -8.60 8.98
CA PHE A 128 0.52 -9.10 9.32
C PHE A 128 0.86 -8.78 10.77
N THR A 129 1.36 -9.77 11.47
CA THR A 129 1.83 -9.64 12.86
C THR A 129 3.34 -9.76 12.94
N SER A 130 3.93 -9.46 14.11
CA SER A 130 5.37 -9.64 14.34
C SER A 130 5.84 -11.10 14.21
N SER A 131 4.92 -12.08 14.29
CA SER A 131 5.23 -13.51 14.19
C SER A 131 5.07 -14.09 12.78
N ASP A 132 4.32 -13.44 11.89
CA ASP A 132 3.99 -13.95 10.56
C ASP A 132 4.23 -12.96 9.41
N TRP A 133 4.91 -11.86 9.67
CA TRP A 133 5.18 -10.78 8.72
C TRP A 133 5.84 -11.23 7.41
N ASN A 134 6.69 -12.25 7.47
CA ASN A 134 7.38 -12.83 6.32
C ASN A 134 6.63 -14.00 5.68
N SER A 135 5.46 -14.38 6.22
CA SER A 135 4.60 -15.38 5.60
C SER A 135 3.91 -14.80 4.39
N VAL A 136 4.24 -15.33 3.22
CA VAL A 136 3.68 -14.87 1.96
C VAL A 136 2.17 -15.13 1.94
N ARG A 137 1.39 -14.07 1.73
CA ARG A 137 -0.06 -14.13 1.49
C ARG A 137 -0.29 -14.23 -0.02
N THR A 138 -1.09 -15.19 -0.46
CA THR A 138 -1.50 -15.30 -1.86
C THR A 138 -2.92 -14.78 -2.01
N VAL A 139 -3.09 -13.80 -2.86
CA VAL A 139 -4.38 -13.23 -3.23
C VAL A 139 -4.80 -13.80 -4.56
N THR A 140 -6.02 -14.35 -4.62
CA THR A 140 -6.62 -14.89 -5.84
C THR A 140 -7.66 -13.91 -6.35
N VAL A 141 -7.55 -13.58 -7.62
CA VAL A 141 -8.48 -12.72 -8.36
C VAL A 141 -9.19 -13.59 -9.38
N THR A 142 -10.49 -13.43 -9.51
CA THR A 142 -11.33 -14.14 -10.48
C THR A 142 -11.95 -13.15 -11.44
N GLY A 143 -11.86 -13.42 -12.74
CA GLY A 143 -12.54 -12.64 -13.76
C GLY A 143 -14.06 -12.77 -13.66
N VAL A 144 -14.77 -11.76 -14.08
CA VAL A 144 -16.24 -11.70 -14.05
C VAL A 144 -16.76 -11.54 -15.49
N ALA A 145 -17.82 -12.27 -15.82
CA ALA A 145 -18.53 -12.11 -17.08
C ALA A 145 -19.56 -11.02 -16.95
N ASP A 146 -19.55 -10.07 -17.87
CA ASP A 146 -20.56 -8.99 -17.93
C ASP A 146 -21.52 -9.12 -19.11
N ASN A 147 -21.31 -10.11 -20.00
CA ASN A 147 -22.07 -10.37 -21.22
C ASN A 147 -22.02 -9.22 -22.25
N LEU A 148 -21.06 -8.35 -22.18
CA LEU A 148 -20.80 -7.31 -23.15
C LEU A 148 -19.67 -7.76 -24.08
N SER A 149 -19.74 -7.43 -25.36
CA SER A 149 -18.62 -7.63 -26.29
C SER A 149 -17.92 -6.29 -26.47
N ASP A 150 -17.12 -5.91 -25.47
CA ASP A 150 -16.45 -4.61 -25.41
C ASP A 150 -14.91 -4.71 -25.45
N GLY A 151 -14.41 -5.94 -25.59
CA GLY A 151 -12.98 -6.25 -25.68
C GLY A 151 -12.33 -6.38 -24.30
N ASP A 152 -11.08 -6.85 -24.30
CA ASP A 152 -10.33 -7.06 -23.06
C ASP A 152 -10.28 -5.79 -22.21
N GLN A 153 -10.69 -5.88 -20.95
CA GLN A 153 -10.78 -4.75 -20.04
C GLN A 153 -9.63 -4.76 -19.02
N ALA A 154 -9.06 -3.59 -18.75
CA ALA A 154 -8.01 -3.42 -17.76
C ALA A 154 -8.61 -2.89 -16.45
N TYR A 155 -8.23 -3.53 -15.34
CA TYR A 155 -8.59 -3.09 -13.99
C TYR A 155 -7.40 -3.24 -13.04
N ALA A 156 -7.55 -2.85 -11.79
CA ALA A 156 -6.50 -2.99 -10.79
C ALA A 156 -7.06 -3.53 -9.48
N ILE A 157 -6.27 -4.32 -8.78
CA ILE A 157 -6.48 -4.55 -7.36
C ILE A 157 -5.71 -3.47 -6.62
N GLN A 158 -6.46 -2.54 -6.06
CA GLN A 158 -5.94 -1.43 -5.27
C GLN A 158 -5.58 -1.93 -3.88
N LEU A 159 -4.34 -1.68 -3.47
CA LEU A 159 -3.84 -1.98 -2.14
C LEU A 159 -3.59 -0.67 -1.41
N THR A 160 -4.08 -0.58 -0.18
CA THR A 160 -3.88 0.60 0.65
C THR A 160 -3.22 0.18 1.95
N GLY A 161 -2.08 0.79 2.26
CA GLY A 161 -1.32 0.54 3.49
C GLY A 161 -2.05 1.07 4.72
N ASP A 162 -1.61 0.60 5.88
CA ASP A 162 -2.16 0.97 7.18
C ASP A 162 -1.56 2.31 7.64
N ASN A 163 -2.30 3.39 7.44
CA ASN A 163 -1.87 4.72 7.89
C ASN A 163 -2.13 4.97 9.39
N ASP A 164 -2.94 4.11 10.03
CA ASP A 164 -3.32 4.22 11.45
C ASP A 164 -2.47 3.28 12.33
N THR A 165 -1.51 2.55 11.74
CA THR A 165 -0.63 1.69 12.51
C THR A 165 0.24 2.50 13.48
N SER A 166 0.41 2.01 14.69
CA SER A 166 1.36 2.58 15.63
C SER A 166 2.82 2.28 15.28
N ASP A 167 3.06 1.36 14.33
CA ASP A 167 4.39 1.15 13.77
C ASP A 167 4.67 2.18 12.66
N LEU A 168 5.28 3.29 13.07
CA LEU A 168 5.55 4.42 12.18
C LEU A 168 6.45 4.11 10.99
N ARG A 169 7.11 2.95 10.97
CA ARG A 169 7.87 2.49 9.80
C ARG A 169 6.98 2.15 8.62
N PHE A 170 5.71 1.74 8.87
CA PHE A 170 4.72 1.41 7.85
C PHE A 170 3.70 2.53 7.62
N ALA A 171 3.57 3.46 8.56
CA ALA A 171 2.68 4.61 8.42
C ALA A 171 3.05 5.43 7.17
N ASN A 172 2.07 5.78 6.35
CA ASN A 172 2.24 6.51 5.09
C ASN A 172 3.13 5.79 4.04
N VAL A 173 3.26 4.47 4.15
CA VAL A 173 3.86 3.64 3.11
C VAL A 173 2.74 2.89 2.41
N ASP A 174 2.58 3.12 1.12
CA ASP A 174 1.52 2.52 0.32
C ASP A 174 2.08 1.39 -0.55
N PRO A 175 1.49 0.18 -0.53
CA PRO A 175 1.89 -0.90 -1.43
C PRO A 175 1.50 -0.56 -2.87
N ALA A 176 2.25 -1.10 -3.83
CA ALA A 176 1.91 -0.93 -5.24
C ALA A 176 0.61 -1.67 -5.59
N ASP A 177 -0.26 -1.01 -6.35
CA ASP A 177 -1.44 -1.63 -6.94
C ASP A 177 -1.06 -2.72 -7.96
N VAL A 178 -1.93 -3.71 -8.11
CA VAL A 178 -1.73 -4.82 -9.07
C VAL A 178 -2.63 -4.63 -10.28
N SER A 179 -2.02 -4.36 -11.43
CA SER A 179 -2.74 -4.27 -12.70
C SER A 179 -3.13 -5.65 -13.20
N VAL A 180 -4.36 -5.80 -13.64
CA VAL A 180 -4.95 -7.04 -14.15
C VAL A 180 -5.68 -6.73 -15.45
N ARG A 181 -5.78 -7.73 -16.34
CA ARG A 181 -6.60 -7.65 -17.55
C ARG A 181 -7.58 -8.81 -17.53
N ASN A 182 -8.85 -8.51 -17.79
CA ASN A 182 -9.90 -9.50 -18.01
C ASN A 182 -10.10 -9.69 -19.51
N LEU A 183 -10.01 -10.93 -19.97
CA LEU A 183 -10.17 -11.25 -21.41
C LEU A 183 -11.66 -11.41 -21.72
N ASP A 184 -12.11 -10.68 -22.74
CA ASP A 184 -13.47 -10.76 -23.26
C ASP A 184 -13.62 -12.00 -24.16
N TYR A 185 -14.54 -12.87 -23.81
CA TYR A 185 -14.95 -14.01 -24.64
C TYR A 185 -16.38 -13.90 -25.15
N THR A 186 -17.04 -12.79 -24.90
CA THR A 186 -18.38 -12.54 -25.36
C THR A 186 -18.37 -12.26 -26.87
N THR A 187 -18.95 -13.15 -27.65
CA THR A 187 -19.09 -12.97 -29.09
C THR A 187 -20.26 -12.04 -29.41
N LYS A 188 -19.96 -11.03 -30.21
CA LYS A 188 -21.00 -10.09 -30.63
C LYS A 188 -22.07 -10.82 -31.43
N GLY A 189 -23.30 -10.77 -30.92
CA GLY A 189 -24.45 -11.31 -31.61
C GLY A 189 -24.72 -10.60 -32.94
N GLY A 190 -25.27 -11.32 -33.91
CA GLY A 190 -25.57 -10.81 -35.22
C GLY A 190 -26.94 -11.32 -35.72
N TYR A 191 -27.26 -10.95 -36.93
CA TYR A 191 -28.47 -11.37 -37.61
C TYR A 191 -28.15 -12.01 -38.95
N TYR A 192 -28.76 -13.13 -39.22
CA TYR A 192 -28.80 -13.70 -40.55
C TYR A 192 -30.11 -13.29 -41.18
N VAL A 193 -30.03 -12.60 -42.34
CA VAL A 193 -31.18 -12.22 -43.13
C VAL A 193 -31.09 -12.92 -44.47
N SER A 194 -32.09 -13.73 -44.79
CA SER A 194 -32.12 -14.39 -46.11
C SER A 194 -32.40 -13.40 -47.23
N LEU A 195 -32.05 -13.80 -48.44
CA LEU A 195 -32.53 -13.11 -49.61
C LEU A 195 -34.09 -13.18 -49.65
N ILE A 196 -34.71 -12.17 -50.23
CA ILE A 196 -36.13 -12.18 -50.47
C ILE A 196 -36.50 -13.24 -51.51
N SER A 197 -37.62 -13.93 -51.33
CA SER A 197 -38.04 -15.07 -52.17
C SER A 197 -38.40 -14.70 -53.61
N GLY A 198 -38.54 -13.44 -53.93
CA GLY A 198 -38.87 -12.94 -55.26
C GLY A 198 -39.46 -11.53 -55.25
N ASP A 199 -39.94 -11.08 -56.37
CA ASP A 199 -40.58 -9.78 -56.51
C ASP A 199 -42.06 -9.82 -56.06
N THR A 200 -42.59 -8.73 -55.58
CA THR A 200 -44.00 -8.46 -55.37
C THR A 200 -44.57 -7.79 -56.59
N ASP A 201 -45.89 -7.84 -56.81
CA ASP A 201 -46.56 -7.12 -57.89
C ASP A 201 -47.86 -6.49 -57.41
N GLU A 202 -48.50 -5.66 -58.28
CA GLU A 202 -49.75 -4.96 -57.98
C GLU A 202 -50.97 -5.89 -57.89
N ASN A 203 -50.80 -7.20 -58.24
CA ASN A 203 -51.83 -8.23 -58.11
C ASN A 203 -51.72 -9.01 -56.80
N LEU A 204 -51.10 -8.38 -55.76
CA LEU A 204 -50.98 -8.91 -54.41
C LEU A 204 -50.09 -10.13 -54.34
N LYS A 205 -49.12 -10.31 -55.23
CA LYS A 205 -48.07 -11.33 -55.09
C LYS A 205 -47.23 -11.01 -53.91
N THR A 206 -47.00 -12.00 -53.06
CA THR A 206 -46.21 -11.89 -51.85
C THR A 206 -44.78 -12.42 -52.03
N ALA A 207 -43.85 -11.85 -51.35
CA ALA A 207 -42.50 -12.35 -51.20
C ALA A 207 -42.14 -12.38 -49.68
N THR A 208 -41.25 -13.29 -49.31
CA THR A 208 -40.84 -13.50 -47.90
C THR A 208 -39.35 -13.51 -47.78
N PHE A 209 -38.85 -13.11 -46.63
CA PHE A 209 -37.51 -13.36 -46.20
C PHE A 209 -37.53 -13.82 -44.74
N THR A 210 -36.45 -14.43 -44.27
CA THR A 210 -36.33 -14.90 -42.92
C THR A 210 -35.24 -14.11 -42.18
N VAL A 211 -35.45 -13.91 -40.91
CA VAL A 211 -34.46 -13.34 -39.99
C VAL A 211 -34.22 -14.33 -38.85
N SER A 212 -32.97 -14.61 -38.51
CA SER A 212 -32.57 -15.38 -37.34
C SER A 212 -31.39 -14.70 -36.65
N LEU A 213 -31.18 -15.01 -35.39
CA LEU A 213 -29.98 -14.57 -34.67
C LEU A 213 -28.84 -15.49 -35.00
N SER A 214 -27.62 -14.92 -35.12
CA SER A 214 -26.40 -15.68 -34.96
C SER A 214 -26.17 -15.95 -33.46
N SER A 215 -25.95 -17.17 -33.08
CA SER A 215 -25.60 -17.53 -31.71
C SER A 215 -24.26 -16.95 -31.33
#